data_e3180898c70c4bd432ea71e028f51837
#
_entry.id   e3180898c70c4bd432ea71e028f51837
#
_cell.length_a   1.000
_cell.length_b   1.000
_cell.length_c   1.000
_cell.angle_alpha   90.00
_cell.angle_beta   90.00
_cell.angle_gamma   90.00
#
_symmetry.space_group_name_H-M   'P 1'
#
loop_
_entity.id
_entity.type
_entity.pdbx_description
1 polymer ?
#
loop_
_entity_poly.entity_id
_entity_poly.type
_entity_poly.pdbx_seq_one_letter_code
_entity_poly.pdbx_strand_id
1 'polypeptide(L)'
;MAPFLVFALAGGAMPLPLTVMELLAIDLGTDTLPALALSREPAEPGLMDRPPRPRTQGVISRGMLARAWGFLGLISAALVMAGFFLTLRHAGWHPGAATGPGTPLNHAYRQATTVAWLGIVACQIGTAFAVRTDHASLRSIGFFSNRYLLGGIAFSLAFAAALIYLPALHGFFGTAALSPSQLATVAPFPVIVWGADELRRALLRRHHARHQTPGPAVPGTYSAPPNGHPRWVRHWKRRTAMLKW
;
A
#
# COMPACT_ATOMS: atom_id res chain seq x y z
N MET A 1 7.01 -10.73 3.30
CA MET A 1 7.46 -12.06 2.79
C MET A 1 8.69 -11.97 1.91
N ALA A 2 8.79 -11.04 0.92
CA ALA A 2 9.96 -10.96 0.04
C ALA A 2 11.33 -10.84 0.75
N PRO A 3 11.51 -10.03 1.81
CA PRO A 3 12.78 -9.98 2.54
C PRO A 3 13.24 -11.34 3.08
N PHE A 4 12.32 -12.15 3.58
CA PHE A 4 12.62 -13.49 4.08
C PHE A 4 12.99 -14.47 2.96
N LEU A 5 12.34 -14.36 1.79
CA LEU A 5 12.70 -15.16 0.61
C LEU A 5 14.11 -14.85 0.13
N VAL A 6 14.48 -13.57 0.09
CA VAL A 6 15.83 -13.15 -0.30
C VAL A 6 16.85 -13.68 0.71
N PHE A 7 16.58 -13.61 2.02
CA PHE A 7 17.42 -14.19 3.06
C PHE A 7 17.58 -15.72 2.88
N ALA A 8 16.47 -16.43 2.69
CA ALA A 8 16.50 -17.89 2.51
C ALA A 8 17.29 -18.32 1.27
N LEU A 9 17.11 -17.61 0.14
CA LEU A 9 17.82 -17.89 -1.11
C LEU A 9 19.32 -17.55 -1.02
N ALA A 10 19.70 -16.59 -0.17
CA ALA A 10 21.10 -16.21 0.05
C ALA A 10 21.87 -17.22 0.91
N GLY A 11 21.24 -18.27 1.43
CA GLY A 11 21.92 -19.36 2.16
C GLY A 11 22.70 -18.90 3.39
N GLY A 12 22.28 -17.82 4.07
CA GLY A 12 22.95 -17.26 5.24
C GLY A 12 24.08 -16.26 4.92
N ALA A 13 24.38 -16.00 3.65
CA ALA A 13 25.35 -14.96 3.26
C ALA A 13 24.90 -13.53 3.57
N MET A 14 23.61 -13.35 3.89
CA MET A 14 22.98 -12.08 4.23
C MET A 14 22.38 -12.13 5.63
N PRO A 15 22.43 -11.04 6.41
CA PRO A 15 21.71 -10.97 7.67
C PRO A 15 20.21 -10.85 7.45
N LEU A 16 19.43 -11.29 8.44
CA LEU A 16 17.98 -11.24 8.39
C LEU A 16 17.49 -9.78 8.33
N PRO A 17 16.66 -9.40 7.33
CA PRO A 17 16.26 -7.99 7.16
C PRO A 17 15.26 -7.46 8.20
N LEU A 18 14.59 -8.35 8.93
CA LEU A 18 13.56 -8.00 9.93
C LEU A 18 13.62 -8.99 11.09
N THR A 19 13.46 -8.49 12.30
CA THR A 19 13.26 -9.33 13.48
C THR A 19 11.79 -9.75 13.59
N VAL A 20 11.53 -10.81 14.39
CA VAL A 20 10.14 -11.26 14.66
C VAL A 20 9.35 -10.17 15.38
N MET A 21 9.97 -9.43 16.31
CA MET A 21 9.31 -8.35 17.05
C MET A 21 8.96 -7.15 16.14
N GLU A 22 9.85 -6.82 15.21
CA GLU A 22 9.56 -5.81 14.19
C GLU A 22 8.40 -6.23 13.29
N LEU A 23 8.28 -7.51 12.93
CA LEU A 23 7.15 -8.04 12.15
C LEU A 23 5.82 -7.91 12.93
N LEU A 24 5.82 -8.30 14.21
CA LEU A 24 4.64 -8.14 15.07
C LEU A 24 4.24 -6.67 15.24
N ALA A 25 5.22 -5.77 15.32
CA ALA A 25 4.98 -4.33 15.39
C ALA A 25 4.32 -3.79 14.11
N ILE A 26 4.61 -4.36 12.94
CA ILE A 26 3.90 -4.02 11.69
C ILE A 26 2.44 -4.44 11.79
N ASP A 27 2.19 -5.71 12.06
CA ASP A 27 0.85 -6.30 11.99
C ASP A 27 -0.10 -5.68 13.02
N LEU A 28 0.37 -5.51 14.27
CA LEU A 28 -0.46 -5.01 15.36
C LEU A 28 -0.46 -3.47 15.47
N GLY A 29 0.67 -2.84 15.19
CA GLY A 29 0.88 -1.41 15.45
C GLY A 29 0.61 -0.51 14.25
N THR A 30 0.97 -0.91 13.04
CA THR A 30 0.94 0.03 11.90
C THR A 30 -0.05 -0.34 10.80
N ASP A 31 -0.46 -1.60 10.67
CA ASP A 31 -1.32 -2.05 9.57
C ASP A 31 -2.81 -2.05 9.93
N THR A 32 -3.15 -2.39 11.17
CA THR A 32 -4.53 -2.60 11.62
C THR A 32 -5.41 -1.34 11.49
N LEU A 33 -4.94 -0.18 11.98
CA LEU A 33 -5.76 1.05 11.98
C LEU A 33 -5.98 1.62 10.58
N PRO A 34 -4.97 1.73 9.70
CA PRO A 34 -5.20 2.11 8.32
C PRO A 34 -6.11 1.15 7.55
N ALA A 35 -6.02 -0.17 7.78
CA ALA A 35 -6.89 -1.15 7.17
C ALA A 35 -8.35 -0.98 7.60
N LEU A 36 -8.61 -0.77 8.90
CA LEU A 36 -9.95 -0.45 9.42
C LEU A 36 -10.50 0.86 8.84
N ALA A 37 -9.65 1.87 8.69
CA ALA A 37 -10.04 3.15 8.12
C ALA A 37 -10.42 3.04 6.63
N LEU A 38 -9.75 2.19 5.86
CA LEU A 38 -10.09 1.89 4.47
C LEU A 38 -11.47 1.22 4.33
N SER A 39 -11.91 0.43 5.31
CA SER A 39 -13.25 -0.16 5.28
C SER A 39 -14.38 0.88 5.32
N ARG A 40 -14.09 2.11 5.73
CA ARG A 40 -15.00 3.26 5.79
C ARG A 40 -14.84 4.23 4.61
N GLU A 41 -14.09 3.83 3.58
CA GLU A 41 -13.92 4.67 2.38
C GLU A 41 -15.27 4.87 1.68
N PRO A 42 -15.65 6.10 1.32
CA PRO A 42 -16.83 6.37 0.52
C PRO A 42 -16.79 5.64 -0.83
N ALA A 43 -17.97 5.29 -1.35
CA ALA A 43 -18.07 4.68 -2.67
C ALA A 43 -17.47 5.57 -3.75
N GLU A 44 -16.77 4.95 -4.72
CA GLU A 44 -16.17 5.67 -5.85
C GLU A 44 -17.27 6.39 -6.67
N PRO A 45 -17.05 7.62 -7.13
CA PRO A 45 -17.99 8.33 -7.99
C PRO A 45 -18.35 7.50 -9.24
N GLY A 46 -19.66 7.46 -9.59
CA GLY A 46 -20.16 6.70 -10.74
C GLY A 46 -20.22 5.17 -10.55
N LEU A 47 -20.00 4.66 -9.32
CA LEU A 47 -20.09 3.23 -9.04
C LEU A 47 -21.47 2.66 -9.38
N MET A 48 -22.54 3.43 -9.13
CA MET A 48 -23.91 3.03 -9.38
C MET A 48 -24.34 3.15 -10.85
N ASP A 49 -23.53 3.79 -11.68
CA ASP A 49 -23.77 3.91 -13.14
C ASP A 49 -23.22 2.69 -13.91
N ARG A 50 -22.45 1.84 -13.24
CA ARG A 50 -21.87 0.63 -13.82
C ARG A 50 -22.82 -0.56 -13.73
N PRO A 51 -22.78 -1.49 -14.71
CA PRO A 51 -23.59 -2.70 -14.62
C PRO A 51 -23.18 -3.54 -13.39
N PRO A 52 -24.13 -4.26 -12.78
CA PRO A 52 -23.84 -5.14 -11.66
C PRO A 52 -22.78 -6.19 -12.01
N ARG A 53 -21.90 -6.50 -11.05
CA ARG A 53 -20.88 -7.53 -11.22
C ARG A 53 -21.52 -8.89 -11.51
N PRO A 54 -21.04 -9.66 -12.51
CA PRO A 54 -21.52 -11.01 -12.76
C PRO A 54 -21.37 -11.90 -11.52
N ARG A 55 -22.34 -12.75 -11.24
CA ARG A 55 -22.31 -13.66 -10.07
C ARG A 55 -21.14 -14.66 -10.10
N THR A 56 -20.60 -14.93 -11.29
CA THR A 56 -19.43 -15.81 -11.51
C THR A 56 -18.12 -15.14 -11.16
N GLN A 57 -18.08 -13.83 -11.00
CA GLN A 57 -16.87 -13.08 -10.69
C GLN A 57 -16.69 -12.98 -9.18
N GLY A 58 -15.66 -13.64 -8.64
CA GLY A 58 -15.29 -13.56 -7.23
C GLY A 58 -14.95 -12.13 -6.79
N VAL A 59 -15.02 -11.87 -5.49
CA VAL A 59 -14.64 -10.58 -4.87
C VAL A 59 -13.17 -10.26 -5.15
N ILE A 60 -12.31 -11.27 -5.05
CA ILE A 60 -10.88 -11.15 -5.34
C ILE A 60 -10.64 -11.60 -6.78
N SER A 61 -10.24 -10.68 -7.64
CA SER A 61 -9.90 -10.97 -9.03
C SER A 61 -8.41 -11.22 -9.21
N ARG A 62 -8.04 -12.01 -10.25
CA ARG A 62 -6.63 -12.24 -10.61
C ARG A 62 -5.89 -10.93 -10.92
N GLY A 63 -6.56 -9.95 -11.53
CA GLY A 63 -5.99 -8.64 -11.80
C GLY A 63 -5.69 -7.85 -10.52
N MET A 64 -6.56 -7.95 -9.51
CA MET A 64 -6.35 -7.35 -8.20
C MET A 64 -5.14 -7.98 -7.48
N LEU A 65 -5.02 -9.32 -7.50
CA LEU A 65 -3.86 -10.01 -6.93
C LEU A 65 -2.55 -9.65 -7.66
N ALA A 66 -2.57 -9.63 -8.99
CA ALA A 66 -1.40 -9.23 -9.78
C ALA A 66 -0.97 -7.79 -9.50
N ARG A 67 -1.93 -6.87 -9.31
CA ARG A 67 -1.66 -5.49 -8.89
C ARG A 67 -1.04 -5.43 -7.49
N ALA A 68 -1.67 -6.10 -6.52
CA ALA A 68 -1.26 -6.02 -5.12
C ALA A 68 0.10 -6.71 -4.90
N TRP A 69 0.27 -7.94 -5.35
CA TRP A 69 1.47 -8.73 -5.08
C TRP A 69 2.54 -8.57 -6.14
N GLY A 70 2.14 -8.63 -7.43
CA GLY A 70 3.09 -8.59 -8.53
C GLY A 70 3.64 -7.19 -8.80
N PHE A 71 2.84 -6.15 -8.63
CA PHE A 71 3.26 -4.79 -8.94
C PHE A 71 3.64 -3.99 -7.68
N LEU A 72 2.67 -3.70 -6.79
CA LEU A 72 2.93 -2.91 -5.58
C LEU A 72 3.85 -3.64 -4.61
N GLY A 73 3.66 -4.95 -4.43
CA GLY A 73 4.48 -5.77 -3.55
C GLY A 73 5.94 -5.84 -4.01
N LEU A 74 6.21 -5.99 -5.31
CA LEU A 74 7.59 -6.01 -5.84
C LEU A 74 8.28 -4.64 -5.69
N ILE A 75 7.58 -3.55 -5.98
CA ILE A 75 8.12 -2.19 -5.79
C ILE A 75 8.47 -1.97 -4.32
N SER A 76 7.55 -2.28 -3.41
CA SER A 76 7.77 -2.14 -1.98
C SER A 76 8.93 -3.01 -1.49
N ALA A 77 9.02 -4.26 -1.95
CA ALA A 77 10.11 -5.15 -1.61
C ALA A 77 11.47 -4.61 -2.09
N ALA A 78 11.53 -4.11 -3.32
CA ALA A 78 12.75 -3.53 -3.87
C ALA A 78 13.20 -2.28 -3.09
N LEU A 79 12.27 -1.38 -2.74
CA LEU A 79 12.55 -0.18 -1.96
C LEU A 79 13.07 -0.53 -0.55
N VAL A 80 12.40 -1.45 0.14
CA VAL A 80 12.76 -1.90 1.49
C VAL A 80 14.15 -2.55 1.48
N MET A 81 14.39 -3.46 0.54
CA MET A 81 15.70 -4.13 0.42
C MET A 81 16.81 -3.15 0.02
N ALA A 82 16.50 -2.19 -0.86
CA ALA A 82 17.46 -1.13 -1.21
C ALA A 82 17.84 -0.31 0.02
N GLY A 83 16.87 0.14 0.83
CA GLY A 83 17.11 0.87 2.08
C GLY A 83 17.95 0.07 3.07
N PHE A 84 17.64 -1.22 3.25
CA PHE A 84 18.39 -2.14 4.10
C PHE A 84 19.86 -2.25 3.67
N PHE A 85 20.09 -2.58 2.39
CA PHE A 85 21.46 -2.75 1.89
C PHE A 85 22.25 -1.46 1.81
N LEU A 86 21.62 -0.35 1.45
CA LEU A 86 22.30 0.95 1.47
C LEU A 86 22.81 1.29 2.86
N THR A 87 21.98 1.07 3.89
CA THR A 87 22.37 1.32 5.27
C THR A 87 23.54 0.44 5.69
N LEU A 88 23.51 -0.87 5.37
CA LEU A 88 24.59 -1.79 5.69
C LEU A 88 25.89 -1.46 4.94
N ARG A 89 25.80 -1.15 3.64
CA ARG A 89 26.98 -0.80 2.82
C ARG A 89 27.66 0.47 3.29
N HIS A 90 26.90 1.49 3.68
CA HIS A 90 27.45 2.72 4.24
C HIS A 90 28.22 2.47 5.55
N ALA A 91 27.87 1.40 6.30
CA ALA A 91 28.58 0.98 7.48
C ALA A 91 29.77 0.02 7.20
N GLY A 92 30.10 -0.23 5.93
CA GLY A 92 31.21 -1.10 5.54
C GLY A 92 30.88 -2.60 5.54
N TRP A 93 29.61 -2.98 5.60
CA TRP A 93 29.23 -4.39 5.52
C TRP A 93 29.51 -5.00 4.14
N HIS A 94 29.98 -6.23 4.12
CA HIS A 94 30.16 -7.07 2.93
C HIS A 94 29.53 -8.46 3.16
N PRO A 95 29.15 -9.20 2.09
CA PRO A 95 28.58 -10.54 2.22
C PRO A 95 29.46 -11.46 3.08
N GLY A 96 28.83 -12.13 4.06
CA GLY A 96 29.52 -13.00 5.01
C GLY A 96 30.07 -12.28 6.25
N ALA A 97 30.04 -10.94 6.34
CA ALA A 97 30.46 -10.23 7.54
C ALA A 97 29.46 -10.46 8.69
N ALA A 98 29.99 -10.76 9.87
CA ALA A 98 29.21 -11.03 11.08
C ALA A 98 28.50 -9.75 11.56
N THR A 99 27.19 -9.83 11.80
CA THR A 99 26.33 -8.72 12.27
C THR A 99 25.69 -9.01 13.63
N GLY A 100 26.00 -10.15 14.23
CA GLY A 100 25.45 -10.60 15.51
C GLY A 100 25.86 -9.74 16.71
N PRO A 101 25.27 -10.02 17.90
CA PRO A 101 25.64 -9.35 19.14
C PRO A 101 27.15 -9.41 19.40
N GLY A 102 27.73 -8.29 19.86
CA GLY A 102 29.16 -8.20 20.14
C GLY A 102 30.05 -7.92 18.92
N THR A 103 29.51 -7.88 17.70
CA THR A 103 30.29 -7.50 16.51
C THR A 103 30.27 -5.99 16.28
N PRO A 104 31.31 -5.41 15.64
CA PRO A 104 31.36 -3.98 15.32
C PRO A 104 30.16 -3.51 14.43
N LEU A 105 29.63 -4.40 13.62
CA LEU A 105 28.50 -4.10 12.69
C LEU A 105 27.13 -4.29 13.34
N ASN A 106 27.01 -4.72 14.58
CA ASN A 106 25.72 -4.98 15.23
C ASN A 106 24.84 -3.73 15.29
N HIS A 107 25.38 -2.57 15.64
CA HIS A 107 24.63 -1.32 15.69
C HIS A 107 24.10 -0.92 14.29
N ALA A 108 24.97 -1.00 13.27
CA ALA A 108 24.60 -0.72 11.89
C ALA A 108 23.56 -1.70 11.35
N TYR A 109 23.64 -2.97 11.74
CA TYR A 109 22.63 -3.97 11.42
C TYR A 109 21.28 -3.64 12.05
N ARG A 110 21.21 -3.25 13.32
CA ARG A 110 19.97 -2.81 13.97
C ARG A 110 19.39 -1.55 13.31
N GLN A 111 20.23 -0.62 12.87
CA GLN A 111 19.78 0.51 12.07
C GLN A 111 19.23 0.07 10.73
N ALA A 112 19.86 -0.88 10.04
CA ALA A 112 19.40 -1.39 8.75
C ALA A 112 18.07 -2.12 8.87
N THR A 113 17.85 -2.96 9.89
CA THR A 113 16.55 -3.60 10.15
C THR A 113 15.47 -2.57 10.46
N THR A 114 15.80 -1.55 11.26
CA THR A 114 14.89 -0.44 11.56
C THR A 114 14.53 0.38 10.31
N VAL A 115 15.48 0.60 9.38
CA VAL A 115 15.23 1.24 8.08
C VAL A 115 14.32 0.35 7.22
N ALA A 116 14.55 -0.96 7.20
CA ALA A 116 13.70 -1.90 6.47
C ALA A 116 12.27 -1.90 7.04
N TRP A 117 12.15 -1.95 8.37
CA TRP A 117 10.88 -1.89 9.08
C TRP A 117 10.12 -0.59 8.80
N LEU A 118 10.77 0.57 8.97
CA LEU A 118 10.18 1.88 8.66
C LEU A 118 9.83 2.01 7.17
N GLY A 119 10.65 1.42 6.29
CA GLY A 119 10.41 1.34 4.85
C GLY A 119 9.12 0.58 4.53
N ILE A 120 8.81 -0.50 5.24
CA ILE A 120 7.55 -1.22 5.10
C ILE A 120 6.39 -0.33 5.52
N VAL A 121 6.47 0.33 6.68
CA VAL A 121 5.43 1.27 7.15
C VAL A 121 5.20 2.39 6.12
N ALA A 122 6.27 2.95 5.57
CA ALA A 122 6.20 3.97 4.54
C ALA A 122 5.52 3.46 3.25
N CYS A 123 5.86 2.24 2.80
CA CYS A 123 5.21 1.60 1.65
C CYS A 123 3.74 1.28 1.92
N GLN A 124 3.35 0.89 3.14
CA GLN A 124 1.96 0.69 3.54
C GLN A 124 1.15 1.98 3.41
N ILE A 125 1.70 3.13 3.83
CA ILE A 125 1.07 4.44 3.66
C ILE A 125 0.86 4.73 2.17
N GLY A 126 1.86 4.53 1.34
CA GLY A 126 1.75 4.71 -0.12
C GLY A 126 0.69 3.79 -0.74
N THR A 127 0.66 2.53 -0.33
CA THR A 127 -0.32 1.54 -0.76
C THR A 127 -1.73 1.92 -0.29
N ALA A 128 -1.89 2.39 0.96
CA ALA A 128 -3.18 2.83 1.49
C ALA A 128 -3.80 3.94 0.62
N PHE A 129 -3.00 4.90 0.16
CA PHE A 129 -3.47 5.90 -0.80
C PHE A 129 -3.72 5.33 -2.21
N ALA A 130 -2.91 4.38 -2.66
CA ALA A 130 -3.07 3.76 -3.98
C ALA A 130 -4.37 2.96 -4.09
N VAL A 131 -4.78 2.25 -3.04
CA VAL A 131 -5.97 1.36 -3.07
C VAL A 131 -7.30 2.06 -2.82
N ARG A 132 -7.31 3.36 -2.47
CA ARG A 132 -8.55 4.14 -2.28
C ARG A 132 -9.40 4.23 -3.54
N THR A 133 -8.80 4.06 -4.71
CA THR A 133 -9.50 4.15 -6.00
C THR A 133 -9.03 3.04 -6.92
N ASP A 134 -9.97 2.46 -7.67
CA ASP A 134 -9.64 1.47 -8.68
C ASP A 134 -9.46 2.09 -10.07
N HIS A 135 -10.28 3.08 -10.42
CA HIS A 135 -10.32 3.70 -11.74
C HIS A 135 -10.14 5.22 -11.70
N ALA A 136 -10.70 5.89 -10.70
CA ALA A 136 -10.61 7.34 -10.55
C ALA A 136 -9.19 7.77 -10.14
N SER A 137 -8.85 9.03 -10.38
CA SER A 137 -7.64 9.61 -9.79
C SER A 137 -7.91 9.98 -8.33
N LEU A 138 -6.93 9.80 -7.45
CA LEU A 138 -7.04 10.24 -6.06
C LEU A 138 -7.32 11.75 -5.93
N ARG A 139 -6.90 12.53 -6.94
CA ARG A 139 -7.18 13.98 -7.01
C ARG A 139 -8.67 14.29 -7.12
N SER A 140 -9.48 13.43 -7.75
CA SER A 140 -10.93 13.64 -7.89
C SER A 140 -11.72 13.36 -6.62
N ILE A 141 -11.21 12.50 -5.74
CA ILE A 141 -11.83 12.17 -4.44
C ILE A 141 -11.30 13.08 -3.32
N GLY A 142 -10.08 13.59 -3.49
CA GLY A 142 -9.39 14.41 -2.50
C GLY A 142 -8.56 13.58 -1.52
N PHE A 143 -7.32 14.04 -1.28
CA PHE A 143 -6.37 13.35 -0.37
C PHE A 143 -6.89 13.27 1.07
N PHE A 144 -7.59 14.29 1.54
CA PHE A 144 -8.04 14.47 2.91
C PHE A 144 -9.50 14.05 3.16
N SER A 145 -10.17 13.41 2.20
CA SER A 145 -11.58 13.05 2.31
C SER A 145 -11.84 11.97 3.37
N ASN A 146 -10.91 11.03 3.59
CA ASN A 146 -11.02 10.01 4.63
C ASN A 146 -10.24 10.42 5.90
N ARG A 147 -10.93 11.04 6.85
CA ARG A 147 -10.33 11.49 8.12
C ARG A 147 -9.86 10.32 9.00
N TYR A 148 -10.51 9.17 8.91
CA TYR A 148 -10.13 7.96 9.66
C TYR A 148 -8.80 7.41 9.15
N LEU A 149 -8.59 7.41 7.83
CA LEU A 149 -7.32 6.99 7.24
C LEU A 149 -6.17 7.92 7.68
N LEU A 150 -6.40 9.21 7.68
CA LEU A 150 -5.39 10.18 8.16
C LEU A 150 -5.06 9.96 9.64
N GLY A 151 -6.08 9.68 10.47
CA GLY A 151 -5.88 9.32 11.88
C GLY A 151 -5.08 8.02 12.04
N GLY A 152 -5.38 6.99 11.25
CA GLY A 152 -4.63 5.73 11.23
C GLY A 152 -3.17 5.93 10.82
N ILE A 153 -2.92 6.73 9.78
CA ILE A 153 -1.56 7.06 9.34
C ILE A 153 -0.80 7.86 10.41
N ALA A 154 -1.44 8.87 11.02
CA ALA A 154 -0.84 9.65 12.10
C ALA A 154 -0.45 8.77 13.29
N PHE A 155 -1.32 7.84 13.68
CA PHE A 155 -1.02 6.85 14.71
C PHE A 155 0.16 5.97 14.31
N SER A 156 0.18 5.41 13.08
CA SER A 156 1.29 4.57 12.59
C SER A 156 2.62 5.31 12.62
N LEU A 157 2.64 6.59 12.23
CA LEU A 157 3.84 7.43 12.28
C LEU A 157 4.27 7.74 13.71
N ALA A 158 3.33 8.04 14.60
CA ALA A 158 3.64 8.27 16.03
C ALA A 158 4.18 6.99 16.69
N PHE A 159 3.57 5.83 16.40
CA PHE A 159 4.06 4.54 16.86
C PHE A 159 5.45 4.23 16.32
N ALA A 160 5.69 4.49 15.03
CA ALA A 160 7.01 4.32 14.42
C ALA A 160 8.06 5.25 15.06
N ALA A 161 7.72 6.50 15.31
CA ALA A 161 8.61 7.42 16.01
C ALA A 161 8.93 6.94 17.44
N ALA A 162 7.95 6.40 18.16
CA ALA A 162 8.16 5.84 19.48
C ALA A 162 9.13 4.65 19.44
N LEU A 163 8.97 3.71 18.51
CA LEU A 163 9.86 2.55 18.38
C LEU A 163 11.31 2.93 17.98
N ILE A 164 11.47 4.00 17.22
CA ILE A 164 12.77 4.46 16.73
C ILE A 164 13.51 5.30 17.78
N TYR A 165 12.79 6.13 18.56
CA TYR A 165 13.43 7.13 19.40
C TYR A 165 13.28 6.91 20.90
N LEU A 166 12.40 5.99 21.37
CA LEU A 166 12.30 5.66 22.79
C LEU A 166 13.31 4.53 23.15
N PRO A 167 14.37 4.82 23.93
CA PRO A 167 15.39 3.83 24.25
C PRO A 167 14.87 2.59 24.98
N ALA A 168 13.82 2.75 25.79
CA ALA A 168 13.17 1.65 26.50
C ALA A 168 12.59 0.57 25.57
N LEU A 169 12.21 0.92 24.34
CA LEU A 169 11.65 0.00 23.36
C LEU A 169 12.72 -0.69 22.51
N HIS A 170 13.92 -0.12 22.42
CA HIS A 170 15.00 -0.65 21.58
C HIS A 170 15.43 -2.07 21.99
N GLY A 171 15.44 -2.37 23.29
CA GLY A 171 15.79 -3.71 23.79
C GLY A 171 14.77 -4.77 23.43
N PHE A 172 13.48 -4.39 23.43
CA PHE A 172 12.38 -5.30 23.17
C PHE A 172 12.16 -5.54 21.66
N PHE A 173 12.13 -4.48 20.86
CA PHE A 173 11.86 -4.58 19.43
C PHE A 173 13.10 -4.82 18.57
N GLY A 174 14.30 -4.65 19.12
CA GLY A 174 15.54 -4.74 18.36
C GLY A 174 15.84 -3.52 17.49
N THR A 175 15.05 -2.43 17.62
CA THR A 175 15.21 -1.20 16.83
C THR A 175 16.41 -0.38 17.29
N ALA A 176 16.83 0.58 16.47
CA ALA A 176 17.86 1.57 16.79
C ALA A 176 17.46 2.94 16.26
N ALA A 177 17.95 4.00 16.92
CA ALA A 177 17.73 5.36 16.47
C ALA A 177 18.30 5.57 15.06
N LEU A 178 17.51 6.20 14.19
CA LEU A 178 17.88 6.50 12.81
C LEU A 178 18.41 7.92 12.67
N SER A 179 19.43 8.06 11.85
CA SER A 179 19.97 9.36 11.46
C SER A 179 19.03 10.09 10.46
N PRO A 180 19.12 11.42 10.34
CA PRO A 180 18.37 12.17 9.34
C PRO A 180 18.58 11.69 7.89
N SER A 181 19.78 11.22 7.56
CA SER A 181 20.10 10.68 6.22
C SER A 181 19.36 9.36 5.96
N GLN A 182 19.25 8.48 6.96
CA GLN A 182 18.48 7.25 6.88
C GLN A 182 16.98 7.51 6.76
N LEU A 183 16.44 8.50 7.49
CA LEU A 183 15.06 8.95 7.34
C LEU A 183 14.81 9.52 5.94
N ALA A 184 15.72 10.32 5.41
CA ALA A 184 15.62 10.87 4.06
C ALA A 184 15.60 9.78 2.97
N THR A 185 16.25 8.64 3.22
CA THR A 185 16.21 7.47 2.31
C THR A 185 14.80 6.86 2.25
N VAL A 186 14.08 6.81 3.37
CA VAL A 186 12.74 6.19 3.46
C VAL A 186 11.62 7.17 3.08
N ALA A 187 11.81 8.46 3.31
CA ALA A 187 10.80 9.50 3.08
C ALA A 187 10.13 9.47 1.70
N PRO A 188 10.81 9.17 0.57
CA PRO A 188 10.18 9.11 -0.75
C PRO A 188 9.35 7.83 -1.00
N PHE A 189 9.47 6.78 -0.19
CA PHE A 189 8.83 5.49 -0.45
C PHE A 189 7.30 5.56 -0.63
N PRO A 190 6.53 6.29 0.21
CA PRO A 190 5.09 6.40 0.03
C PRO A 190 4.72 7.03 -1.31
N VAL A 191 5.48 8.04 -1.71
CA VAL A 191 5.25 8.76 -2.97
C VAL A 191 5.59 7.89 -4.18
N ILE A 192 6.68 7.12 -4.10
CA ILE A 192 7.09 6.19 -5.17
C ILE A 192 6.02 5.11 -5.37
N VAL A 193 5.55 4.46 -4.29
CA VAL A 193 4.55 3.39 -4.35
C VAL A 193 3.22 3.93 -4.90
N TRP A 194 2.72 5.03 -4.35
CA TRP A 194 1.50 5.66 -4.83
C TRP A 194 1.63 6.15 -6.28
N GLY A 195 2.73 6.84 -6.61
CA GLY A 195 2.99 7.38 -7.94
C GLY A 195 3.13 6.30 -9.00
N ALA A 196 3.76 5.17 -8.69
CA ALA A 196 3.86 4.02 -9.58
C ALA A 196 2.46 3.47 -9.95
N ASP A 197 1.55 3.36 -8.96
CA ASP A 197 0.19 2.90 -9.23
C ASP A 197 -0.63 3.94 -10.01
N GLU A 198 -0.48 5.23 -9.73
CA GLU A 198 -1.15 6.29 -10.49
C GLU A 198 -0.65 6.31 -11.94
N LEU A 199 0.66 6.13 -12.17
CA LEU A 199 1.24 6.01 -13.50
C LEU A 199 0.67 4.79 -14.25
N ARG A 200 0.62 3.62 -13.59
CA ARG A 200 0.00 2.41 -14.16
C ARG A 200 -1.44 2.67 -14.56
N ARG A 201 -2.25 3.28 -13.70
CA ARG A 201 -3.64 3.64 -14.01
C ARG A 201 -3.75 4.62 -15.17
N ALA A 202 -2.88 5.62 -15.22
CA ALA A 202 -2.85 6.59 -16.31
C ALA A 202 -2.52 5.92 -17.66
N LEU A 203 -1.57 5.00 -17.68
CA LEU A 203 -1.23 4.23 -18.88
C LEU A 203 -2.38 3.33 -19.35
N LEU A 204 -3.05 2.64 -18.42
CA LEU A 204 -4.21 1.82 -18.72
C LEU A 204 -5.37 2.66 -19.28
N ARG A 205 -5.67 3.83 -18.70
CA ARG A 205 -6.70 4.75 -19.24
C ARG A 205 -6.37 5.20 -20.66
N ARG A 206 -5.11 5.55 -20.93
CA ARG A 206 -4.66 5.94 -22.28
C ARG A 206 -4.79 4.79 -23.28
N HIS A 207 -4.46 3.57 -22.88
CA HIS A 207 -4.61 2.40 -23.73
C HIS A 207 -6.08 2.12 -24.07
N HIS A 208 -6.97 2.15 -23.09
CA HIS A 208 -8.40 1.97 -23.33
C HIS A 208 -8.99 3.08 -24.23
N ALA A 209 -8.59 4.34 -24.02
CA ALA A 209 -9.04 5.44 -24.87
C ALA A 209 -8.63 5.31 -26.33
N ARG A 210 -7.45 4.70 -26.60
CA ARG A 210 -6.98 4.46 -27.97
C ARG A 210 -7.67 3.29 -28.68
N HIS A 211 -8.18 2.32 -27.92
CA HIS A 211 -8.84 1.12 -28.46
C HIS A 211 -10.37 1.16 -28.42
N GLN A 212 -10.96 2.21 -27.87
CA GLN A 212 -12.38 2.52 -28.06
C GLN A 212 -12.54 3.22 -29.41
N THR A 213 -12.46 2.47 -30.50
CA THR A 213 -13.13 2.84 -31.74
C THR A 213 -14.63 2.90 -31.40
N PRO A 214 -15.36 3.98 -31.76
CA PRO A 214 -16.81 3.99 -31.64
C PRO A 214 -17.30 2.80 -32.45
N GLY A 215 -17.78 1.76 -31.77
CA GLY A 215 -18.46 0.67 -32.45
C GLY A 215 -19.61 1.25 -33.26
N PRO A 216 -19.95 0.69 -34.43
CA PRO A 216 -21.11 1.15 -35.20
C PRO A 216 -22.32 1.18 -34.23
N ALA A 217 -23.02 2.30 -34.23
CA ALA A 217 -24.25 2.46 -33.45
C ALA A 217 -25.15 1.26 -33.75
N VAL A 218 -25.29 0.35 -32.78
CA VAL A 218 -26.19 -0.79 -32.92
C VAL A 218 -27.59 -0.21 -32.92
N PRO A 219 -28.32 -0.33 -34.03
CA PRO A 219 -29.70 0.15 -34.07
C PRO A 219 -30.53 -0.62 -33.05
N GLY A 220 -31.03 0.05 -32.04
CA GLY A 220 -31.73 -0.58 -30.91
C GLY A 220 -31.10 -0.47 -29.56
N THR A 221 -29.88 0.05 -29.42
CA THR A 221 -29.30 0.40 -28.11
C THR A 221 -30.09 1.57 -27.52
N TYR A 222 -30.70 1.27 -26.42
CA TYR A 222 -31.48 2.10 -25.52
C TYR A 222 -30.85 3.50 -25.38
N SER A 223 -31.41 4.48 -26.14
CA SER A 223 -31.14 5.88 -25.86
C SER A 223 -31.69 6.15 -24.46
N ALA A 224 -30.82 6.53 -23.54
CA ALA A 224 -31.25 6.95 -22.22
C ALA A 224 -32.31 8.03 -22.37
N PRO A 225 -33.48 7.91 -21.70
CA PRO A 225 -34.51 8.93 -21.79
C PRO A 225 -33.96 10.26 -21.32
N PRO A 226 -34.37 11.39 -21.85
CA PRO A 226 -33.85 12.73 -21.56
C PRO A 226 -33.88 13.13 -20.08
N ASN A 227 -34.47 12.34 -19.21
CA ASN A 227 -34.54 12.53 -17.75
C ASN A 227 -33.75 11.49 -16.95
N GLY A 228 -32.63 11.03 -17.46
CA GLY A 228 -31.39 10.70 -16.73
C GLY A 228 -31.34 9.45 -15.86
N HIS A 229 -32.42 8.66 -15.64
CA HIS A 229 -32.28 7.46 -14.79
C HIS A 229 -32.77 6.17 -15.49
N PRO A 230 -31.92 5.10 -15.52
CA PRO A 230 -32.32 3.79 -16.01
C PRO A 230 -33.61 3.26 -15.32
N ARG A 231 -34.45 2.49 -16.02
CA ARG A 231 -35.68 1.94 -15.45
C ARG A 231 -35.54 1.17 -14.15
N TRP A 232 -34.40 0.48 -13.95
CA TRP A 232 -34.08 -0.28 -12.73
C TRP A 232 -33.84 0.63 -11.49
N VAL A 233 -33.27 1.85 -11.66
CA VAL A 233 -33.11 2.84 -10.59
C VAL A 233 -34.48 3.32 -10.08
N ARG A 234 -35.48 3.45 -10.95
CA ARG A 234 -36.87 3.80 -10.58
C ARG A 234 -37.53 2.67 -9.77
N HIS A 235 -37.29 1.42 -10.13
CA HIS A 235 -37.81 0.26 -9.41
C HIS A 235 -37.21 0.14 -8.01
N TRP A 236 -35.92 0.43 -7.87
CA TRP A 236 -35.22 0.37 -6.61
C TRP A 236 -35.66 1.49 -5.65
N LYS A 237 -35.78 2.72 -6.15
CA LYS A 237 -36.31 3.85 -5.34
C LYS A 237 -37.72 3.61 -4.83
N ARG A 238 -38.56 2.93 -5.58
CA ARG A 238 -39.93 2.56 -5.13
C ARG A 238 -39.92 1.50 -4.02
N ARG A 239 -39.01 0.53 -4.08
CA ARG A 239 -38.87 -0.50 -3.01
C ARG A 239 -38.27 0.03 -1.73
N THR A 240 -37.33 0.94 -1.79
CA THR A 240 -36.70 1.53 -0.59
C THR A 240 -37.62 2.56 0.08
N ALA A 241 -38.56 3.17 -0.65
CA ALA A 241 -39.57 4.03 -0.04
C ALA A 241 -40.61 3.27 0.81
N MET A 242 -40.77 1.96 0.60
CA MET A 242 -41.66 1.09 1.42
C MET A 242 -40.98 0.49 2.68
N LEU A 243 -39.69 0.70 2.86
CA LEU A 243 -38.92 0.18 4.02
C LEU A 243 -38.60 1.24 5.07
N LYS A 244 -39.27 2.39 5.03
CA LYS A 244 -39.27 3.34 6.14
C LYS A 244 -40.40 3.01 7.09
N TRP A 245 -40.11 2.09 8.02
CA TRP A 245 -40.72 1.94 9.34
C TRP A 245 -39.63 1.67 10.36
#